data_32a0f8b0f11bfb404adc66d83132001a
#
_entry.id   32a0f8b0f11bfb404adc66d83132001a
#
_cell.length_a   1.000
_cell.length_b   1.000
_cell.length_c   1.000
_cell.angle_alpha   90.00
_cell.angle_beta   90.00
_cell.angle_gamma   90.00
#
_symmetry.space_group_name_H-M   'P 1'
#
loop_
_entity.id
_entity.type
_entity.pdbx_description
1 polymer ?
#
loop_
_entity_poly.entity_id
_entity_poly.type
_entity_poly.pdbx_seq_one_letter_code
_entity_poly.pdbx_strand_id
1 'polypeptide(L)'
;MRAGKLKDRASLYSARTEGVQPTWLLIGNLWAGFQEPKSVGRGEQTGIRAVDSTYVQMRYRPNVHHGQLLNRDGMWYVIESVEPGYSRSELAVSARRIIGSVAQYSQRGEPATTEVLAFCTRENIYTGPMNEPRMQIELFQPQLPHPWGRRGDTIALFGATYTVDGVVEGSDDGVTLKVMVTS
;
A
#
# COMPACT_ATOMS: atom_id res chain seq x y z
N MET A 1 8.06 7.29 29.57
CA MET A 1 8.64 7.35 28.19
C MET A 1 9.75 8.39 28.16
N ARG A 2 10.93 8.06 27.66
CA ARG A 2 11.95 9.08 27.37
C ARG A 2 11.54 9.76 26.05
N ALA A 3 11.23 11.06 26.10
CA ALA A 3 10.78 11.86 24.95
C ALA A 3 11.69 11.76 23.70
N GLY A 4 12.95 11.36 23.89
CA GLY A 4 13.93 11.19 22.78
C GLY A 4 13.75 9.95 21.89
N LYS A 5 12.78 9.07 22.17
CA LYS A 5 12.52 7.88 21.32
C LYS A 5 11.50 8.15 20.19
N LEU A 6 10.64 9.15 20.34
CA LEU A 6 9.64 9.52 19.35
C LEU A 6 10.17 10.71 18.55
N LYS A 7 10.92 10.41 17.48
CA LYS A 7 11.62 11.42 16.69
C LYS A 7 10.92 11.76 15.39
N ASP A 8 10.08 10.83 14.90
CA ASP A 8 9.49 10.92 13.60
C ASP A 8 8.06 11.47 13.70
N ARG A 9 7.70 12.38 12.81
CA ARG A 9 6.33 12.82 12.64
C ARG A 9 5.68 11.96 11.55
N ALA A 10 4.55 11.34 11.86
CA ALA A 10 3.80 10.55 10.91
C ALA A 10 2.34 10.99 10.85
N SER A 11 1.73 10.81 9.69
CA SER A 11 0.29 11.02 9.46
C SER A 11 -0.42 9.68 9.51
N LEU A 12 -1.52 9.60 10.24
CA LEU A 12 -2.37 8.41 10.37
C LEU A 12 -3.59 8.55 9.46
N TYR A 13 -3.86 7.54 8.65
CA TYR A 13 -5.01 7.49 7.76
C TYR A 13 -5.86 6.25 8.07
N SER A 14 -7.16 6.39 7.88
CA SER A 14 -8.11 5.28 8.00
C SER A 14 -8.99 5.21 6.77
N ALA A 15 -9.32 4.00 6.34
CA ALA A 15 -10.30 3.78 5.30
C ALA A 15 -11.69 4.13 5.83
N ARG A 16 -12.47 4.82 5.02
CA ARG A 16 -13.90 5.04 5.20
C ARG A 16 -14.63 4.36 4.06
N THR A 17 -15.43 3.37 4.41
CA THR A 17 -16.22 2.62 3.44
C THR A 17 -17.58 3.29 3.31
N GLU A 18 -17.67 4.31 2.48
CA GLU A 18 -18.94 4.88 2.02
C GLU A 18 -19.05 4.59 0.53
N GLY A 19 -19.72 3.49 0.17
CA GLY A 19 -19.87 3.05 -1.22
C GLY A 19 -19.08 1.77 -1.54
N VAL A 20 -18.85 1.53 -2.84
CA VAL A 20 -18.22 0.29 -3.34
C VAL A 20 -16.69 0.28 -3.11
N GLN A 21 -16.07 1.46 -3.04
CA GLN A 21 -14.62 1.60 -2.93
C GLN A 21 -14.24 2.44 -1.70
N PRO A 22 -13.21 2.05 -0.93
CA PRO A 22 -12.79 2.78 0.26
C PRO A 22 -12.17 4.14 -0.10
N THR A 23 -12.45 5.14 0.72
CA THR A 23 -11.78 6.44 0.68
C THR A 23 -10.88 6.58 1.89
N TRP A 24 -9.64 7.04 1.70
CA TRP A 24 -8.67 7.20 2.76
C TRP A 24 -8.69 8.60 3.33
N LEU A 25 -8.94 8.71 4.64
CA LEU A 25 -9.05 9.99 5.34
C LEU A 25 -7.93 10.15 6.35
N LEU A 26 -7.35 11.35 6.39
CA LEU A 26 -6.39 11.73 7.42
C LEU A 26 -7.11 11.83 8.77
N ILE A 27 -6.72 10.97 9.72
CA ILE A 27 -7.20 11.00 11.11
C ILE A 27 -6.44 12.02 11.95
N GLY A 28 -5.15 12.18 11.67
CA GLY A 28 -4.32 13.17 12.34
C GLY A 28 -2.84 12.85 12.28
N ASN A 29 -2.04 13.76 12.87
CA ASN A 29 -0.60 13.58 12.97
C ASN A 29 -0.22 13.07 14.35
N LEU A 30 0.84 12.29 14.39
CA LEU A 30 1.38 11.70 15.62
C LEU A 30 2.92 11.71 15.61
N TRP A 31 3.49 11.65 16.81
CA TRP A 31 4.91 11.39 16.99
C TRP A 31 5.14 9.90 17.22
N ALA A 32 6.08 9.32 16.48
CA ALA A 32 6.42 7.91 16.55
C ALA A 32 7.92 7.69 16.52
N GLY A 33 8.36 6.51 16.90
CA GLY A 33 9.71 6.03 16.72
C GLY A 33 9.67 4.80 15.82
N PHE A 34 10.20 4.89 14.62
CA PHE A 34 10.28 3.79 13.67
C PHE A 34 11.59 3.04 13.85
N GLN A 35 11.49 1.73 13.97
CA GLN A 35 12.63 0.82 14.00
C GLN A 35 12.52 -0.10 12.78
N GLU A 36 13.21 0.32 11.72
CA GLU A 36 13.31 -0.46 10.50
C GLU A 36 14.12 -1.76 10.78
N PRO A 37 13.80 -2.86 10.11
CA PRO A 37 14.60 -4.08 10.20
C PRO A 37 16.04 -3.80 9.77
N LYS A 38 17.00 -4.36 10.50
CA LYS A 38 18.44 -4.14 10.25
C LYS A 38 18.94 -4.75 8.94
N SER A 39 18.26 -5.74 8.44
CA SER A 39 18.47 -6.31 7.12
C SER A 39 17.17 -6.23 6.35
N VAL A 40 17.16 -5.53 5.24
CA VAL A 40 16.16 -5.81 4.23
C VAL A 40 16.49 -7.22 3.76
N GLY A 41 15.70 -8.22 4.19
CA GLY A 41 15.90 -9.60 3.81
C GLY A 41 16.05 -9.65 2.29
N ARG A 42 17.07 -10.35 1.80
CA ARG A 42 17.26 -10.65 0.37
C ARG A 42 16.24 -11.68 -0.13
N GLY A 43 15.08 -11.80 0.55
CA GLY A 43 13.96 -12.57 0.05
C GLY A 43 13.44 -11.91 -1.23
N GLU A 44 13.09 -12.73 -2.21
CA GLU A 44 12.45 -12.22 -3.42
C GLU A 44 11.20 -11.44 -3.04
N GLN A 45 11.16 -10.18 -3.44
CA GLN A 45 10.01 -9.33 -3.25
C GLN A 45 8.87 -9.86 -4.13
N THR A 46 7.80 -10.34 -3.51
CA THR A 46 6.65 -10.95 -4.20
C THR A 46 5.47 -10.04 -4.38
N GLY A 47 5.52 -8.81 -3.85
CA GLY A 47 4.42 -7.85 -3.93
C GLY A 47 4.85 -6.45 -3.49
N ILE A 48 3.91 -5.52 -3.49
CA ILE A 48 4.15 -4.11 -3.13
C ILE A 48 4.46 -3.91 -1.64
N ARG A 49 4.12 -4.88 -0.77
CA ARG A 49 4.43 -4.82 0.66
C ARG A 49 5.81 -5.40 0.94
N ALA A 50 6.59 -4.71 1.78
CA ALA A 50 7.87 -5.22 2.26
C ALA A 50 7.70 -6.59 2.94
N VAL A 51 8.68 -7.46 2.80
CA VAL A 51 8.68 -8.79 3.47
C VAL A 51 8.78 -8.62 4.98
N ASP A 52 9.64 -7.72 5.42
CA ASP A 52 9.90 -7.49 6.84
C ASP A 52 9.00 -6.41 7.42
N SER A 53 8.55 -6.61 8.66
CA SER A 53 7.76 -5.64 9.39
C SER A 53 8.65 -4.61 10.09
N THR A 54 8.20 -3.36 10.08
CA THR A 54 8.78 -2.24 10.82
C THR A 54 8.09 -2.14 12.18
N TYR A 55 8.86 -2.10 13.26
CA TYR A 55 8.31 -1.84 14.59
C TYR A 55 8.16 -0.33 14.81
N VAL A 56 6.93 0.08 15.19
CA VAL A 56 6.61 1.49 15.41
C VAL A 56 6.12 1.67 16.85
N GLN A 57 6.81 2.52 17.60
CA GLN A 57 6.42 2.91 18.95
C GLN A 57 5.77 4.29 18.92
N MET A 58 4.62 4.45 19.56
CA MET A 58 3.91 5.73 19.65
C MET A 58 3.21 5.90 20.99
N ARG A 59 2.75 7.12 21.29
CA ARG A 59 1.89 7.37 22.44
C ARG A 59 0.54 6.68 22.24
N TYR A 60 -0.04 6.21 23.34
CA TYR A 60 -1.37 5.61 23.32
C TYR A 60 -2.39 6.54 22.64
N ARG A 61 -3.14 5.96 21.71
CA ARG A 61 -4.29 6.58 21.03
C ARG A 61 -5.36 5.52 20.81
N PRO A 62 -6.61 5.77 21.25
CA PRO A 62 -7.67 4.76 21.16
C PRO A 62 -8.13 4.50 19.71
N ASN A 63 -7.78 5.37 18.77
CA ASN A 63 -8.19 5.30 17.37
C ASN A 63 -7.11 4.72 16.43
N VAL A 64 -6.10 4.05 16.98
CA VAL A 64 -5.10 3.32 16.18
C VAL A 64 -5.51 1.85 16.09
N HIS A 65 -5.71 1.35 14.87
CA HIS A 65 -6.21 0.00 14.61
C HIS A 65 -5.46 -0.67 13.46
N HIS A 66 -5.56 -1.99 13.39
CA HIS A 66 -5.14 -2.79 12.25
C HIS A 66 -5.77 -2.28 10.95
N GLY A 67 -5.04 -2.35 9.85
CA GLY A 67 -5.49 -1.95 8.51
C GLY A 67 -5.39 -0.45 8.22
N GLN A 68 -5.05 0.37 9.21
CA GLN A 68 -4.77 1.79 9.00
C GLN A 68 -3.39 2.00 8.37
N LEU A 69 -3.18 3.21 7.82
CA LEU A 69 -1.93 3.59 7.19
C LEU A 69 -1.20 4.66 7.99
N LEU A 70 0.12 4.54 8.02
CA LEU A 70 1.03 5.58 8.47
C LEU A 70 1.81 6.11 7.27
N ASN A 71 1.92 7.43 7.17
CA ASN A 71 2.83 8.07 6.23
C ASN A 71 3.90 8.84 7.02
N ARG A 72 5.17 8.52 6.75
CA ARG A 72 6.34 9.22 7.29
C ARG A 72 7.20 9.69 6.12
N ASP A 73 7.27 10.98 5.90
CA ASP A 73 8.11 11.59 4.86
C ASP A 73 7.90 10.97 3.45
N GLY A 74 6.63 10.72 3.08
CA GLY A 74 6.26 10.10 1.81
C GLY A 74 6.34 8.56 1.81
N MET A 75 6.90 7.94 2.83
CA MET A 75 6.92 6.48 2.98
C MET A 75 5.64 5.98 3.65
N TRP A 76 4.98 5.02 3.02
CA TRP A 76 3.73 4.44 3.49
C TRP A 76 3.95 3.11 4.21
N TYR A 77 3.19 2.90 5.30
CA TYR A 77 3.22 1.70 6.10
C TYR A 77 1.78 1.27 6.42
N VAL A 78 1.49 -0.01 6.26
CA VAL A 78 0.21 -0.63 6.67
C VAL A 78 0.35 -1.17 8.08
N ILE A 79 -0.54 -0.80 8.98
CA ILE A 79 -0.58 -1.32 10.35
C ILE A 79 -1.11 -2.76 10.31
N GLU A 80 -0.27 -3.72 10.75
CA GLU A 80 -0.62 -5.14 10.80
C GLU A 80 -1.08 -5.60 12.18
N SER A 81 -0.47 -5.05 13.23
CA SER A 81 -0.90 -5.32 14.60
C SER A 81 -0.69 -4.10 15.49
N VAL A 82 -1.53 -4.01 16.53
CA VAL A 82 -1.45 -2.98 17.56
C VAL A 82 -1.50 -3.67 18.91
N GLU A 83 -0.46 -3.48 19.71
CA GLU A 83 -0.33 -4.06 21.02
C GLU A 83 -0.09 -2.98 22.07
N PRO A 84 -0.46 -3.21 23.34
CA PRO A 84 -0.02 -2.35 24.42
C PRO A 84 1.49 -2.27 24.47
N GLY A 85 2.04 -1.07 24.59
CA GLY A 85 3.49 -0.88 24.77
C GLY A 85 3.96 -1.23 26.17
N TYR A 86 5.22 -0.93 26.47
CA TYR A 86 5.82 -1.18 27.78
C TYR A 86 5.13 -0.42 28.93
N SER A 87 4.36 0.59 28.62
CA SER A 87 3.55 1.34 29.57
C SER A 87 2.13 1.54 29.04
N ARG A 88 1.17 1.79 29.94
CA ARG A 88 -0.23 2.09 29.55
C ARG A 88 -0.37 3.34 28.66
N SER A 89 0.68 4.15 28.57
CA SER A 89 0.70 5.38 27.77
C SER A 89 1.33 5.16 26.37
N GLU A 90 1.66 3.93 26.01
CA GLU A 90 2.36 3.59 24.76
C GLU A 90 1.63 2.50 23.99
N LEU A 91 1.77 2.57 22.66
CA LEU A 91 1.41 1.50 21.73
C LEU A 91 2.66 0.98 21.04
N ALA A 92 2.72 -0.31 20.88
CA ALA A 92 3.64 -1.05 20.02
C ALA A 92 2.87 -1.47 18.77
N VAL A 93 3.33 -1.04 17.62
CA VAL A 93 2.68 -1.28 16.34
C VAL A 93 3.65 -2.02 15.42
N SER A 94 3.20 -3.14 14.87
CA SER A 94 3.87 -3.78 13.72
C SER A 94 3.27 -3.23 12.45
N ALA A 95 4.11 -2.72 11.55
CA ALA A 95 3.66 -2.12 10.32
C ALA A 95 4.54 -2.57 9.16
N ARG A 96 3.95 -2.82 8.00
CA ARG A 96 4.67 -3.24 6.79
C ARG A 96 4.76 -2.09 5.81
N ARG A 97 5.99 -1.79 5.40
CA ARG A 97 6.25 -0.72 4.45
C ARG A 97 5.71 -1.07 3.07
N ILE A 98 5.09 -0.10 2.41
CA ILE A 98 4.74 -0.18 0.99
C ILE A 98 5.98 0.21 0.19
N ILE A 99 6.43 -0.70 -0.67
CA ILE A 99 7.57 -0.50 -1.56
C ILE A 99 7.11 -0.81 -2.98
N GLY A 100 7.33 0.16 -3.86
CA GLY A 100 6.94 0.04 -5.26
C GLY A 100 7.67 1.08 -6.09
N SER A 101 7.59 0.95 -7.38
CA SER A 101 8.04 1.98 -8.32
C SER A 101 6.92 2.97 -8.56
N VAL A 102 7.27 4.22 -8.79
CA VAL A 102 6.29 5.25 -9.17
C VAL A 102 5.83 4.97 -10.59
N ALA A 103 4.52 4.81 -10.76
CA ALA A 103 3.85 4.67 -12.04
C ALA A 103 2.91 5.86 -12.26
N GLN A 104 2.63 6.17 -13.52
CA GLN A 104 1.61 7.14 -13.91
C GLN A 104 0.32 6.38 -14.25
N TYR A 105 -0.72 6.60 -13.48
CA TYR A 105 -2.04 6.02 -13.69
C TYR A 105 -2.96 7.03 -14.36
N SER A 106 -3.65 6.64 -15.43
CA SER A 106 -4.63 7.47 -16.13
C SER A 106 -5.94 6.72 -16.25
N GLN A 107 -7.03 7.37 -15.88
CA GLN A 107 -8.37 6.83 -16.08
C GLN A 107 -8.75 6.95 -17.57
N ARG A 108 -9.47 5.96 -18.05
CA ARG A 108 -9.96 5.96 -19.43
C ARG A 108 -10.80 7.20 -19.73
N GLY A 109 -10.37 7.96 -20.74
CA GLY A 109 -11.07 9.20 -21.16
C GLY A 109 -10.71 10.45 -20.38
N GLU A 110 -9.87 10.34 -19.34
CA GLU A 110 -9.38 11.48 -18.58
C GLU A 110 -7.95 11.85 -19.01
N PRO A 111 -7.67 13.14 -19.26
CA PRO A 111 -6.32 13.57 -19.63
C PRO A 111 -5.36 13.62 -18.42
N ALA A 112 -5.90 13.61 -17.21
CA ALA A 112 -5.11 13.72 -16.00
C ALA A 112 -4.42 12.39 -15.66
N THR A 113 -3.15 12.48 -15.22
CA THR A 113 -2.37 11.37 -14.71
C THR A 113 -2.16 11.53 -13.21
N THR A 114 -2.13 10.42 -12.49
CA THR A 114 -1.88 10.39 -11.04
C THR A 114 -0.68 9.49 -10.75
N GLU A 115 0.25 9.96 -9.94
CA GLU A 115 1.36 9.14 -9.47
C GLU A 115 0.87 8.12 -8.45
N VAL A 116 1.22 6.85 -8.67
CA VAL A 116 0.83 5.73 -7.82
C VAL A 116 2.01 4.78 -7.63
N LEU A 117 2.15 4.24 -6.43
CA LEU A 117 3.10 3.15 -6.19
C LEU A 117 2.57 1.87 -6.82
N ALA A 118 3.41 1.22 -7.61
CA ALA A 118 3.08 0.02 -8.36
C ALA A 118 4.19 -1.03 -8.24
N PHE A 119 3.78 -2.29 -8.25
CA PHE A 119 4.68 -3.45 -8.30
C PHE A 119 4.23 -4.39 -9.41
N CYS A 120 5.15 -4.68 -10.34
CA CYS A 120 4.86 -5.53 -11.49
C CYS A 120 5.27 -6.97 -11.19
N THR A 121 4.35 -7.91 -11.36
CA THR A 121 4.59 -9.36 -11.28
C THR A 121 4.18 -10.04 -12.57
N ARG A 122 4.94 -11.07 -12.96
CA ARG A 122 4.54 -11.99 -14.02
C ARG A 122 4.03 -13.25 -13.36
N GLU A 123 2.76 -13.54 -13.50
CA GLU A 123 2.17 -14.80 -13.05
C GLU A 123 1.81 -15.66 -14.27
N ASN A 124 2.20 -16.94 -14.18
CA ASN A 124 1.73 -17.92 -15.15
C ASN A 124 0.31 -18.33 -14.71
N ILE A 125 -0.70 -17.82 -15.40
CA ILE A 125 -2.09 -18.21 -15.15
C ILE A 125 -2.40 -19.43 -16.01
N TYR A 126 -2.70 -20.55 -15.39
CA TYR A 126 -3.17 -21.75 -16.05
C TYR A 126 -4.61 -21.55 -16.54
N THR A 127 -4.80 -21.23 -17.80
CA THR A 127 -6.10 -21.19 -18.44
C THR A 127 -6.21 -22.33 -19.45
N GLY A 128 -6.42 -23.56 -18.97
CA GLY A 128 -6.53 -24.74 -19.84
C GLY A 128 -5.19 -25.17 -20.45
N PRO A 129 -5.19 -25.74 -21.69
CA PRO A 129 -3.98 -26.35 -22.27
C PRO A 129 -2.91 -25.36 -22.71
N MET A 130 -3.18 -24.06 -22.68
CA MET A 130 -2.21 -22.99 -22.98
C MET A 130 -1.87 -22.23 -21.71
N ASN A 131 -0.58 -22.27 -21.37
CA ASN A 131 -0.02 -21.50 -20.27
C ASN A 131 0.38 -20.12 -20.81
N GLU A 132 -0.51 -19.13 -20.72
CA GLU A 132 -0.19 -17.76 -21.13
C GLU A 132 0.33 -16.98 -19.93
N PRO A 133 1.58 -16.48 -19.98
CA PRO A 133 2.07 -15.56 -18.96
C PRO A 133 1.29 -14.26 -19.05
N ARG A 134 0.48 -13.97 -18.03
CA ARG A 134 -0.21 -12.68 -17.90
C ARG A 134 0.55 -11.80 -16.96
N MET A 135 0.70 -10.54 -17.34
CA MET A 135 1.29 -9.53 -16.50
C MET A 135 0.24 -8.98 -15.53
N GLN A 136 0.62 -8.89 -14.27
CA GLN A 136 -0.19 -8.27 -13.24
C GLN A 136 0.58 -7.08 -12.64
N ILE A 137 -0.13 -6.01 -12.36
CA ILE A 137 0.41 -4.86 -11.64
C ILE A 137 -0.38 -4.71 -10.35
N GLU A 138 0.32 -4.75 -9.23
CA GLU A 138 -0.23 -4.43 -7.91
C GLU A 138 -0.09 -2.93 -7.66
N LEU A 139 -1.20 -2.27 -7.33
CA LEU A 139 -1.31 -0.83 -7.16
C LEU A 139 -1.62 -0.49 -5.71
N PHE A 140 -1.09 0.62 -5.23
CA PHE A 140 -1.40 1.15 -3.91
C PHE A 140 -2.67 2.01 -3.97
N GLN A 141 -3.79 1.47 -3.51
CA GLN A 141 -5.14 2.06 -3.64
C GLN A 141 -5.27 3.50 -3.12
N PRO A 142 -4.68 3.88 -1.96
CA PRO A 142 -4.86 5.23 -1.43
C PRO A 142 -4.41 6.37 -2.34
N GLN A 143 -3.62 6.06 -3.36
CA GLN A 143 -3.14 7.02 -4.36
C GLN A 143 -3.96 6.99 -5.65
N LEU A 144 -4.88 6.04 -5.80
CA LEU A 144 -5.68 5.92 -7.02
C LEU A 144 -6.85 6.91 -7.04
N PRO A 145 -7.12 7.56 -8.18
CA PRO A 145 -8.30 8.40 -8.35
C PRO A 145 -9.56 7.53 -8.46
N HIS A 146 -10.64 7.93 -7.79
CA HIS A 146 -11.91 7.22 -7.88
C HIS A 146 -12.67 7.51 -9.19
N PRO A 147 -13.33 6.49 -9.72
CA PRO A 147 -13.21 5.05 -9.49
C PRO A 147 -12.02 4.48 -10.24
N TRP A 148 -11.36 3.46 -9.66
CA TRP A 148 -10.15 2.86 -10.22
C TRP A 148 -10.36 1.46 -10.79
N GLY A 149 -9.33 0.92 -11.50
CA GLY A 149 -9.28 -0.46 -11.96
C GLY A 149 -10.26 -0.77 -13.09
N ARG A 150 -10.71 0.26 -13.82
CA ARG A 150 -11.64 0.08 -14.93
C ARG A 150 -10.90 -0.46 -16.16
N ARG A 151 -11.58 -1.32 -16.90
CA ARG A 151 -11.08 -1.76 -18.20
C ARG A 151 -10.84 -0.57 -19.12
N GLY A 152 -9.60 -0.49 -19.62
CA GLY A 152 -9.16 0.58 -20.50
C GLY A 152 -8.47 1.75 -19.78
N ASP A 153 -8.33 1.71 -18.45
CA ASP A 153 -7.38 2.57 -17.73
C ASP A 153 -5.96 2.24 -18.16
N THR A 154 -5.03 3.16 -18.03
CA THR A 154 -3.64 2.96 -18.45
C THR A 154 -2.66 3.18 -17.31
N ILE A 155 -1.56 2.42 -17.33
CA ILE A 155 -0.49 2.49 -16.35
C ILE A 155 0.83 2.59 -17.10
N ALA A 156 1.53 3.73 -16.94
CA ALA A 156 2.88 3.87 -17.48
C ALA A 156 3.90 3.53 -16.38
N LEU A 157 4.69 2.49 -16.62
CA LEU A 157 5.67 1.97 -15.66
C LEU A 157 6.92 1.48 -16.41
N PHE A 158 8.11 1.86 -15.94
CA PHE A 158 9.41 1.50 -16.55
C PHE A 158 9.53 1.82 -18.05
N GLY A 159 8.92 2.92 -18.50
CA GLY A 159 8.95 3.33 -19.90
C GLY A 159 7.99 2.58 -20.82
N ALA A 160 7.19 1.65 -20.31
CA ALA A 160 6.12 0.98 -21.03
C ALA A 160 4.75 1.44 -20.55
N THR A 161 3.77 1.42 -21.44
CA THR A 161 2.37 1.72 -21.12
C THR A 161 1.55 0.43 -21.23
N TYR A 162 0.81 0.17 -20.16
CA TYR A 162 -0.04 -1.00 -20.03
C TYR A 162 -1.50 -0.57 -19.97
N THR A 163 -2.38 -1.34 -20.59
CA THR A 163 -3.83 -1.15 -20.53
C THR A 163 -4.43 -2.13 -19.53
N VAL A 164 -5.27 -1.65 -18.63
CA VAL A 164 -5.97 -2.47 -17.64
C VAL A 164 -7.08 -3.27 -18.34
N ASP A 165 -7.03 -4.58 -18.21
CA ASP A 165 -8.08 -5.50 -18.68
C ASP A 165 -9.16 -5.73 -17.62
N GLY A 166 -8.77 -5.69 -16.35
CA GLY A 166 -9.67 -5.86 -15.21
C GLY A 166 -8.92 -6.06 -13.91
N VAL A 167 -9.68 -6.08 -12.83
CA VAL A 167 -9.19 -6.38 -11.48
C VAL A 167 -9.09 -7.88 -11.29
N VAL A 168 -8.01 -8.33 -10.66
CA VAL A 168 -7.86 -9.75 -10.25
C VAL A 168 -8.82 -10.01 -9.10
N GLU A 169 -9.71 -10.99 -9.27
CA GLU A 169 -10.71 -11.34 -8.26
C GLU A 169 -10.06 -11.71 -6.92
N GLY A 170 -10.58 -11.17 -5.82
CA GLY A 170 -10.08 -11.41 -4.48
C GLY A 170 -8.74 -10.74 -4.14
N SER A 171 -8.18 -9.92 -5.03
CA SER A 171 -6.91 -9.23 -4.80
C SER A 171 -7.05 -7.89 -4.06
N ASP A 172 -8.27 -7.37 -3.98
CA ASP A 172 -8.57 -6.12 -3.28
C ASP A 172 -8.67 -6.38 -1.77
N ASP A 173 -7.68 -5.91 -1.03
CA ASP A 173 -7.66 -5.99 0.44
C ASP A 173 -7.93 -4.62 1.10
N GLY A 174 -8.41 -3.64 0.33
CA GLY A 174 -8.68 -2.29 0.77
C GLY A 174 -7.46 -1.38 0.80
N VAL A 175 -6.25 -1.91 0.66
CA VAL A 175 -4.97 -1.17 0.66
C VAL A 175 -4.25 -1.32 -0.67
N THR A 176 -4.26 -2.52 -1.21
CA THR A 176 -3.64 -2.86 -2.48
C THR A 176 -4.63 -3.57 -3.39
N LEU A 177 -4.40 -3.48 -4.67
CA LEU A 177 -5.25 -4.01 -5.73
C LEU A 177 -4.36 -4.55 -6.84
N LYS A 178 -4.61 -5.78 -7.29
CA LYS A 178 -3.95 -6.32 -8.49
C LYS A 178 -4.84 -6.16 -9.71
N VAL A 179 -4.26 -5.67 -10.79
CA VAL A 179 -4.92 -5.55 -12.08
C VAL A 179 -4.20 -6.40 -13.11
N MET A 180 -4.97 -7.06 -13.97
CA MET A 180 -4.44 -7.69 -15.17
C MET A 180 -4.24 -6.63 -16.24
N VAL A 181 -3.11 -6.70 -16.95
CA VAL A 181 -2.77 -5.70 -17.96
C VAL A 181 -2.24 -6.34 -19.24
N THR A 182 -2.45 -5.62 -20.35
CA THR A 182 -1.87 -5.88 -21.65
C THR A 182 -0.98 -4.72 -22.09
N SER A 183 0.06 -5.02 -22.84
CA SER A 183 1.01 -4.03 -23.42
C SER A 183 0.61 -3.68 -24.84
#